data_7748466ad44517f917b1167670e6a3cb
#
_entry.id   7748466ad44517f917b1167670e6a3cb
#
_cell.length_a   1.000
_cell.length_b   1.000
_cell.length_c   1.000
_cell.angle_alpha   90.00
_cell.angle_beta   90.00
_cell.angle_gamma   90.00
#
_symmetry.space_group_name_H-M   'P 1'
#
loop_
_entity.id
_entity.type
_entity.pdbx_description
1 polymer ?
#
loop_
_entity_poly.entity_id
_entity_poly.type
_entity_poly.pdbx_seq_one_letter_code
_entity_poly.pdbx_strand_id
1 'polypeptide(L)'
;EFLSAYDQGFARVAAVTLPVVPVDPAANAAAIIEQARALAEDGVCLAAFPELCLTGYAIDDLLLSDVLLSDVLAAIETLRAASADLLPALVVGAPLRLGDRLYNCALVIQGGRVRGVAPKSYLPTYREFYEKRHFAPGDALPAGVESIELPGVRSGSDGAERTESADGSGDTEPVARVPFGANLLFEVEDVPGLTFHVEVCEDMWVPVPPSSLAALAGATVLVNLSGSPITVGRAEDRELLARSSSARGLAAYVYAAAGQGESSTDLAWDGQTLVYENGELLGTTERFPDGPRATVVDVDIEGLRAERLRQGTFADNARTLSSPVAGGPAPATTFTDPAAFRRIRISAADLAAPRTDIGLRRRVDRFPFVPDDPARLAQDCYEAYNIQVAALVQRLGAIGNPKIVIGVSGGLDSTHALIVAARAMDRLGRPRSDIHAITMPGFATSAGTRRNAEDLAVGLGCTFEELDIRATATQMLTEMGHPYGEYARTGVLPEGASERELYDVTFENVQAGLRTDFLFRIANHRGGIVLGTGDLSELALGWCTFGVGDQMAHYGVNAGIPKTLIQHLIRWVVAEELFDDAVGRTLLSILDTEISPELVPAEAGGAIQSTQAKIGPYALQDFT
;
A
#
# COMPACT_ATOMS: atom_id res chain seq x y z
N GLU A 1 -18.20 7.73 -14.19
CA GLU A 1 -18.79 7.81 -12.84
C GLU A 1 -18.20 6.72 -11.97
N PHE A 2 -17.86 7.03 -10.72
CA PHE A 2 -17.46 6.03 -9.73
C PHE A 2 -18.76 5.36 -9.23
N LEU A 3 -18.96 4.10 -9.60
CA LEU A 3 -20.21 3.42 -9.32
C LEU A 3 -20.17 2.67 -7.98
N SER A 4 -19.16 1.82 -7.78
CA SER A 4 -19.01 1.04 -6.56
C SER A 4 -17.54 0.81 -6.25
N ALA A 5 -17.16 0.77 -4.96
CA ALA A 5 -15.83 0.37 -4.53
C ALA A 5 -15.46 -1.02 -5.07
N TYR A 6 -16.43 -1.93 -5.13
CA TYR A 6 -16.23 -3.28 -5.67
C TYR A 6 -15.91 -3.29 -7.18
N ASP A 7 -16.52 -2.39 -7.96
CA ASP A 7 -16.23 -2.26 -9.39
C ASP A 7 -14.86 -1.63 -9.65
N GLN A 8 -14.27 -1.00 -8.63
CA GLN A 8 -12.93 -0.39 -8.67
C GLN A 8 -11.84 -1.29 -8.07
N GLY A 9 -12.13 -2.57 -7.83
CA GLY A 9 -11.16 -3.54 -7.34
C GLY A 9 -10.95 -3.55 -5.83
N PHE A 10 -11.81 -2.85 -5.07
CA PHE A 10 -11.80 -2.89 -3.61
C PHE A 10 -12.76 -3.95 -3.07
N ALA A 11 -12.48 -4.39 -1.82
CA ALA A 11 -13.40 -5.23 -1.05
C ALA A 11 -13.58 -4.64 0.35
N ARG A 12 -14.83 -4.40 0.78
CA ARG A 12 -15.12 -3.90 2.12
C ARG A 12 -15.13 -5.03 3.12
N VAL A 13 -14.22 -4.97 4.10
CA VAL A 13 -14.06 -5.97 5.15
C VAL A 13 -14.23 -5.35 6.53
N ALA A 14 -14.62 -6.17 7.51
CA ALA A 14 -14.78 -5.75 8.89
C ALA A 14 -14.09 -6.71 9.86
N ALA A 15 -13.38 -6.16 10.83
CA ALA A 15 -12.97 -6.84 12.06
C ALA A 15 -13.83 -6.32 13.21
N VAL A 16 -14.49 -7.21 13.94
CA VAL A 16 -15.50 -6.88 14.94
C VAL A 16 -15.09 -7.38 16.31
N THR A 17 -15.34 -6.60 17.36
CA THR A 17 -15.34 -7.06 18.75
C THR A 17 -16.72 -6.82 19.36
N LEU A 18 -17.17 -7.77 20.14
CA LEU A 18 -18.50 -7.76 20.80
C LEU A 18 -18.35 -8.08 22.28
N PRO A 19 -19.20 -7.50 23.14
CA PRO A 19 -19.40 -8.05 24.46
C PRO A 19 -19.89 -9.50 24.34
N VAL A 20 -19.19 -10.43 24.98
CA VAL A 20 -19.58 -11.85 25.03
C VAL A 20 -20.33 -12.14 26.32
N VAL A 21 -21.34 -12.98 26.25
CA VAL A 21 -22.00 -13.58 27.42
C VAL A 21 -21.43 -15.00 27.60
N PRO A 22 -20.60 -15.24 28.62
CA PRO A 22 -19.98 -16.55 28.81
C PRO A 22 -21.03 -17.68 28.91
N VAL A 23 -20.81 -18.79 28.19
CA VAL A 23 -21.66 -19.99 28.22
C VAL A 23 -23.11 -19.76 27.72
N ASP A 24 -23.35 -18.69 26.94
CA ASP A 24 -24.65 -18.41 26.32
C ASP A 24 -24.52 -18.25 24.79
N PRO A 25 -24.40 -19.36 24.04
CA PRO A 25 -24.28 -19.30 22.58
C PRO A 25 -25.46 -18.62 21.87
N ALA A 26 -26.68 -18.68 22.45
CA ALA A 26 -27.86 -18.07 21.86
C ALA A 26 -27.81 -16.56 21.92
N ALA A 27 -27.45 -15.97 23.09
CA ALA A 27 -27.28 -14.54 23.25
C ALA A 27 -26.15 -14.01 22.34
N ASN A 28 -25.03 -14.72 22.29
CA ASN A 28 -23.88 -14.35 21.47
C ASN A 28 -24.20 -14.40 19.97
N ALA A 29 -24.92 -15.43 19.50
CA ALA A 29 -25.38 -15.49 18.12
C ALA A 29 -26.33 -14.35 17.77
N ALA A 30 -27.24 -13.96 18.66
CA ALA A 30 -28.13 -12.82 18.45
C ALA A 30 -27.34 -11.51 18.29
N ALA A 31 -26.32 -11.26 19.14
CA ALA A 31 -25.46 -10.09 19.03
C ALA A 31 -24.65 -10.08 17.72
N ILE A 32 -24.13 -11.23 17.29
CA ILE A 32 -23.43 -11.37 16.00
C ILE A 32 -24.38 -11.04 14.83
N ILE A 33 -25.62 -11.52 14.85
CA ILE A 33 -26.61 -11.26 13.80
C ILE A 33 -26.97 -9.77 13.74
N GLU A 34 -27.11 -9.10 14.88
CA GLU A 34 -27.38 -7.67 14.95
C GLU A 34 -26.25 -6.88 14.26
N GLN A 35 -25.00 -7.17 14.59
CA GLN A 35 -23.84 -6.54 13.96
C GLN A 35 -23.74 -6.89 12.47
N ALA A 36 -23.99 -8.14 12.11
CA ALA A 36 -23.94 -8.58 10.72
C ALA A 36 -24.95 -7.84 9.84
N ARG A 37 -26.15 -7.52 10.36
CA ARG A 37 -27.15 -6.70 9.66
C ARG A 37 -26.64 -5.27 9.44
N ALA A 38 -26.10 -4.64 10.47
CA ALA A 38 -25.54 -3.29 10.34
C ALA A 38 -24.38 -3.25 9.33
N LEU A 39 -23.50 -4.26 9.34
CA LEU A 39 -22.41 -4.37 8.39
C LEU A 39 -22.88 -4.67 6.96
N ALA A 40 -23.98 -5.42 6.80
CA ALA A 40 -24.60 -5.64 5.49
C ALA A 40 -25.15 -4.35 4.87
N GLU A 41 -25.79 -3.49 5.69
CA GLU A 41 -26.26 -2.16 5.26
C GLU A 41 -25.09 -1.26 4.84
N ASP A 42 -23.94 -1.40 5.48
CA ASP A 42 -22.68 -0.71 5.13
C ASP A 42 -21.99 -1.30 3.88
N GLY A 43 -22.52 -2.39 3.31
CA GLY A 43 -21.96 -3.05 2.14
C GLY A 43 -20.69 -3.89 2.44
N VAL A 44 -20.51 -4.37 3.65
CA VAL A 44 -19.39 -5.27 4.03
C VAL A 44 -19.62 -6.65 3.44
N CYS A 45 -18.58 -7.22 2.78
CA CYS A 45 -18.65 -8.57 2.22
C CYS A 45 -17.98 -9.65 3.09
N LEU A 46 -17.12 -9.26 4.03
CA LEU A 46 -16.42 -10.18 4.94
C LEU A 46 -16.36 -9.56 6.34
N ALA A 47 -16.88 -10.26 7.34
CA ALA A 47 -16.89 -9.84 8.73
C ALA A 47 -16.28 -10.92 9.65
N ALA A 48 -15.19 -10.57 10.34
CA ALA A 48 -14.49 -11.43 11.29
C ALA A 48 -14.89 -11.10 12.72
N PHE A 49 -15.26 -12.11 13.49
CA PHE A 49 -15.59 -12.05 14.91
C PHE A 49 -14.52 -12.78 15.74
N PRO A 50 -14.43 -12.56 17.07
CA PRO A 50 -13.37 -13.14 17.87
C PRO A 50 -13.37 -14.67 17.95
N GLU A 51 -12.23 -15.22 18.36
CA GLU A 51 -12.07 -16.63 18.74
C GLU A 51 -13.07 -17.00 19.82
N LEU A 52 -13.72 -18.18 19.68
CA LEU A 52 -14.72 -18.72 20.63
C LEU A 52 -15.83 -17.72 21.02
N CYS A 53 -16.14 -16.74 20.17
CA CYS A 53 -17.14 -15.71 20.45
C CYS A 53 -18.57 -16.24 20.67
N LEU A 54 -18.86 -17.48 20.30
CA LEU A 54 -20.15 -18.10 20.63
C LEU A 54 -20.25 -18.59 22.08
N THR A 55 -19.12 -18.87 22.73
CA THR A 55 -19.12 -19.45 24.10
C THR A 55 -18.46 -18.58 25.14
N GLY A 56 -17.58 -17.66 24.71
CA GLY A 56 -16.52 -17.09 25.50
C GLY A 56 -15.27 -17.98 25.47
N TYR A 57 -14.11 -17.36 25.59
CA TYR A 57 -12.80 -18.02 25.59
C TYR A 57 -12.45 -18.60 26.97
N ALA A 58 -12.63 -17.82 28.04
CA ALA A 58 -12.19 -18.12 29.40
C ALA A 58 -13.31 -18.81 30.23
N ILE A 59 -13.74 -20.00 29.80
CA ILE A 59 -14.81 -20.76 30.43
C ILE A 59 -14.36 -22.14 30.91
N ASP A 60 -13.08 -22.42 30.87
CA ASP A 60 -12.42 -23.62 31.41
C ASP A 60 -13.07 -24.94 30.98
N ASP A 61 -13.24 -25.88 31.91
CA ASP A 61 -13.79 -27.22 31.65
C ASP A 61 -15.27 -27.20 31.20
N LEU A 62 -15.96 -26.06 31.23
CA LEU A 62 -17.30 -25.92 30.66
C LEU A 62 -17.28 -26.16 29.13
N LEU A 63 -16.14 -25.93 28.45
CA LEU A 63 -15.95 -26.29 27.05
C LEU A 63 -16.21 -27.78 26.75
N LEU A 64 -16.08 -28.66 27.74
CA LEU A 64 -16.30 -30.09 27.60
C LEU A 64 -17.75 -30.52 27.87
N SER A 65 -18.65 -29.56 28.15
CA SER A 65 -20.05 -29.84 28.45
C SER A 65 -20.84 -30.18 27.20
N ASP A 66 -21.48 -31.36 27.16
CA ASP A 66 -22.35 -31.75 26.05
C ASP A 66 -23.54 -30.81 25.84
N VAL A 67 -24.06 -30.21 26.92
CA VAL A 67 -25.14 -29.22 26.86
C VAL A 67 -24.66 -27.99 26.12
N LEU A 68 -23.49 -27.45 26.51
CA LEU A 68 -22.92 -26.27 25.82
C LEU A 68 -22.65 -26.56 24.35
N LEU A 69 -22.08 -27.73 24.03
CA LEU A 69 -21.78 -28.09 22.63
C LEU A 69 -23.06 -28.27 21.79
N SER A 70 -24.15 -28.73 22.37
CA SER A 70 -25.47 -28.78 21.70
C SER A 70 -26.01 -27.36 21.46
N ASP A 71 -25.90 -26.46 22.44
CA ASP A 71 -26.33 -25.07 22.30
C ASP A 71 -25.48 -24.32 21.26
N VAL A 72 -24.18 -24.64 21.12
CA VAL A 72 -23.31 -24.12 20.05
C VAL A 72 -23.82 -24.52 18.68
N LEU A 73 -24.21 -25.79 18.47
CA LEU A 73 -24.78 -26.25 17.17
C LEU A 73 -26.10 -25.54 16.87
N ALA A 74 -26.96 -25.34 17.86
CA ALA A 74 -28.23 -24.58 17.70
C ALA A 74 -27.96 -23.11 17.34
N ALA A 75 -26.94 -22.49 17.94
CA ALA A 75 -26.50 -21.12 17.64
C ALA A 75 -25.93 -21.03 16.21
N ILE A 76 -25.15 -22.01 15.76
CA ILE A 76 -24.66 -22.11 14.37
C ILE A 76 -25.81 -22.20 13.39
N GLU A 77 -26.84 -23.03 13.65
CA GLU A 77 -28.02 -23.10 12.79
C GLU A 77 -28.77 -21.75 12.73
N THR A 78 -28.85 -21.03 13.85
CA THR A 78 -29.46 -19.71 13.92
C THR A 78 -28.68 -18.70 13.05
N LEU A 79 -27.34 -18.69 13.16
CA LEU A 79 -26.47 -17.85 12.33
C LEU A 79 -26.58 -18.22 10.85
N ARG A 80 -26.57 -19.52 10.53
CA ARG A 80 -26.73 -20.02 9.16
C ARG A 80 -28.06 -19.52 8.55
N ALA A 81 -29.15 -19.68 9.28
CA ALA A 81 -30.44 -19.25 8.80
C ALA A 81 -30.51 -17.73 8.58
N ALA A 82 -29.97 -16.94 9.54
CA ALA A 82 -29.94 -15.50 9.43
C ALA A 82 -29.04 -15.01 8.28
N SER A 83 -27.96 -15.75 7.95
CA SER A 83 -27.04 -15.38 6.88
C SER A 83 -27.62 -15.51 5.47
N ALA A 84 -28.80 -16.13 5.31
CA ALA A 84 -29.43 -16.32 4.01
C ALA A 84 -29.75 -14.99 3.30
N ASP A 85 -30.07 -13.96 4.08
CA ASP A 85 -30.45 -12.62 3.59
C ASP A 85 -29.37 -11.56 3.90
N LEU A 86 -28.16 -11.96 4.30
CA LEU A 86 -27.08 -11.07 4.66
C LEU A 86 -25.93 -11.12 3.65
N LEU A 87 -25.40 -9.95 3.30
CA LEU A 87 -24.27 -9.81 2.38
C LEU A 87 -22.98 -10.44 2.93
N PRO A 88 -22.52 -10.16 4.18
CA PRO A 88 -21.20 -10.59 4.60
C PRO A 88 -21.07 -12.12 4.75
N ALA A 89 -19.92 -12.62 4.31
CA ALA A 89 -19.40 -13.88 4.82
C ALA A 89 -18.97 -13.66 6.29
N LEU A 90 -19.62 -14.35 7.21
CA LEU A 90 -19.36 -14.27 8.64
C LEU A 90 -18.29 -15.28 9.03
N VAL A 91 -17.22 -14.84 9.71
CA VAL A 91 -16.19 -15.71 10.26
C VAL A 91 -16.34 -15.70 11.78
N VAL A 92 -16.78 -16.82 12.35
CA VAL A 92 -17.24 -16.92 13.75
C VAL A 92 -16.49 -18.02 14.49
N GLY A 93 -16.00 -17.71 15.70
CA GLY A 93 -15.27 -18.64 16.55
C GLY A 93 -16.19 -19.54 17.40
N ALA A 94 -15.99 -20.86 17.35
CA ALA A 94 -16.76 -21.82 18.16
C ALA A 94 -15.98 -23.12 18.46
N PRO A 95 -16.24 -23.79 19.58
CA PRO A 95 -15.74 -25.14 19.85
C PRO A 95 -16.57 -26.16 19.08
N LEU A 96 -15.93 -27.11 18.38
CA LEU A 96 -16.61 -28.18 17.66
C LEU A 96 -16.00 -29.55 17.97
N ARG A 97 -16.84 -30.56 18.13
CA ARG A 97 -16.43 -31.93 18.40
C ARG A 97 -16.35 -32.74 17.09
N LEU A 98 -15.24 -33.44 16.91
CA LEU A 98 -15.07 -34.45 15.84
C LEU A 98 -14.59 -35.77 16.48
N GLY A 99 -15.45 -36.78 16.49
CA GLY A 99 -15.22 -38.00 17.24
C GLY A 99 -15.07 -37.70 18.74
N ASP A 100 -13.99 -38.20 19.33
CA ASP A 100 -13.66 -38.00 20.76
C ASP A 100 -12.76 -36.79 21.02
N ARG A 101 -12.64 -35.86 20.07
CA ARG A 101 -11.78 -34.68 20.17
C ARG A 101 -12.57 -33.41 19.99
N LEU A 102 -12.24 -32.40 20.78
CA LEU A 102 -12.73 -31.03 20.66
C LEU A 102 -11.72 -30.18 19.92
N TYR A 103 -12.18 -29.32 19.02
CA TYR A 103 -11.37 -28.38 18.26
C TYR A 103 -11.85 -26.96 18.47
N ASN A 104 -10.92 -26.04 18.62
CA ASN A 104 -11.17 -24.61 18.57
C ASN A 104 -11.22 -24.19 17.10
N CYS A 105 -12.38 -23.74 16.64
CA CYS A 105 -12.66 -23.58 15.20
C CYS A 105 -13.12 -22.18 14.85
N ALA A 106 -12.77 -21.76 13.63
CA ALA A 106 -13.41 -20.66 12.93
C ALA A 106 -14.32 -21.21 11.83
N LEU A 107 -15.59 -20.82 11.85
CA LEU A 107 -16.59 -21.18 10.85
C LEU A 107 -16.78 -20.04 9.86
N VAL A 108 -16.86 -20.35 8.57
CA VAL A 108 -17.28 -19.39 7.54
C VAL A 108 -18.73 -19.68 7.18
N ILE A 109 -19.62 -18.72 7.44
CA ILE A 109 -21.06 -18.82 7.25
C ILE A 109 -21.50 -17.73 6.27
N GLN A 110 -22.19 -18.10 5.18
CA GLN A 110 -22.63 -17.13 4.19
C GLN A 110 -23.76 -17.73 3.30
N GLY A 111 -24.74 -16.89 2.96
CA GLY A 111 -25.83 -17.25 2.04
C GLY A 111 -26.63 -18.47 2.49
N GLY A 112 -26.95 -18.55 3.79
CA GLY A 112 -27.71 -19.64 4.38
C GLY A 112 -26.94 -20.97 4.48
N ARG A 113 -25.60 -20.97 4.41
CA ARG A 113 -24.75 -22.17 4.45
C ARG A 113 -23.53 -21.99 5.33
N VAL A 114 -23.07 -23.04 6.00
CA VAL A 114 -21.71 -23.15 6.53
C VAL A 114 -20.81 -23.57 5.39
N ARG A 115 -19.91 -22.70 4.96
CA ARG A 115 -19.04 -22.90 3.79
C ARG A 115 -17.81 -23.75 4.11
N GLY A 116 -17.31 -23.66 5.34
CA GLY A 116 -16.17 -24.44 5.81
C GLY A 116 -15.81 -24.12 7.25
N VAL A 117 -14.96 -24.95 7.82
CA VAL A 117 -14.52 -24.87 9.21
C VAL A 117 -13.00 -25.03 9.24
N ALA A 118 -12.31 -24.02 9.80
CA ALA A 118 -10.87 -24.03 10.00
C ALA A 118 -10.56 -24.25 11.50
N PRO A 119 -10.00 -25.40 11.89
CA PRO A 119 -9.54 -25.63 13.26
C PRO A 119 -8.22 -24.92 13.52
N LYS A 120 -8.03 -24.40 14.74
CA LYS A 120 -6.77 -23.83 15.24
C LYS A 120 -5.65 -24.85 15.14
N SER A 121 -4.56 -24.46 14.50
CA SER A 121 -3.43 -25.35 14.23
C SER A 121 -2.51 -25.50 15.42
N TYR A 122 -2.17 -24.39 16.06
CA TYR A 122 -1.22 -24.32 17.16
C TYR A 122 -1.92 -23.93 18.46
N LEU A 123 -1.79 -24.79 19.48
CA LEU A 123 -2.45 -24.61 20.78
C LEU A 123 -1.43 -24.13 21.81
N PRO A 124 -1.53 -22.88 22.31
CA PRO A 124 -0.63 -22.40 23.33
C PRO A 124 -0.81 -23.16 24.64
N THR A 125 0.31 -23.58 25.24
CA THR A 125 0.35 -24.24 26.54
C THR A 125 1.62 -23.78 27.25
N TYR A 126 1.71 -22.47 27.47
CA TYR A 126 2.80 -21.78 28.14
C TYR A 126 2.26 -20.50 28.79
N ARG A 127 2.93 -19.99 29.82
CA ARG A 127 2.50 -18.82 30.61
C ARG A 127 1.06 -19.00 31.10
N GLU A 128 0.16 -18.08 30.69
CA GLU A 128 -1.26 -18.08 31.02
C GLU A 128 -2.11 -19.06 30.23
N PHE A 129 -1.56 -19.73 29.23
CA PHE A 129 -2.32 -20.59 28.33
C PHE A 129 -2.20 -22.08 28.67
N TYR A 130 -3.31 -22.83 28.52
CA TYR A 130 -3.38 -24.28 28.72
C TYR A 130 -4.37 -24.97 27.76
N GLU A 131 -4.48 -24.48 26.51
CA GLU A 131 -5.47 -24.93 25.54
C GLU A 131 -5.39 -26.43 25.21
N LYS A 132 -4.22 -27.06 25.28
CA LYS A 132 -4.08 -28.50 25.08
C LYS A 132 -4.83 -29.36 26.13
N ARG A 133 -5.31 -28.75 27.21
CA ARG A 133 -6.21 -29.41 28.14
C ARG A 133 -7.55 -29.71 27.51
N HIS A 134 -8.06 -28.83 26.66
CA HIS A 134 -9.41 -28.90 26.09
C HIS A 134 -9.41 -29.27 24.61
N PHE A 135 -8.46 -28.78 23.84
CA PHE A 135 -8.50 -28.85 22.38
C PHE A 135 -7.41 -29.74 21.78
N ALA A 136 -7.76 -30.34 20.65
CA ALA A 136 -6.81 -31.00 19.76
C ALA A 136 -6.33 -30.03 18.66
N PRO A 137 -5.06 -30.14 18.21
CA PRO A 137 -4.50 -29.27 17.19
C PRO A 137 -5.04 -29.60 15.80
N GLY A 138 -5.33 -28.56 15.01
CA GLY A 138 -5.86 -28.69 13.66
C GLY A 138 -4.83 -29.11 12.61
N ASP A 139 -3.54 -29.03 12.90
CA ASP A 139 -2.46 -29.52 12.04
C ASP A 139 -2.26 -31.05 12.11
N ALA A 140 -2.87 -31.71 13.12
CA ALA A 140 -2.78 -33.14 13.35
C ALA A 140 -4.14 -33.83 13.25
N LEU A 141 -4.91 -33.51 12.21
CA LEU A 141 -6.19 -34.18 11.93
C LEU A 141 -5.96 -35.66 11.59
N PRO A 142 -6.89 -36.57 11.96
CA PRO A 142 -6.82 -37.95 11.53
C PRO A 142 -6.73 -38.06 10.02
N ALA A 143 -5.99 -39.07 9.51
CA ALA A 143 -5.80 -39.26 8.09
C ALA A 143 -7.14 -39.43 7.36
N GLY A 144 -7.33 -38.70 6.25
CA GLY A 144 -8.54 -38.74 5.43
C GLY A 144 -9.70 -37.89 5.94
N VAL A 145 -9.52 -37.11 7.03
CA VAL A 145 -10.52 -36.15 7.49
C VAL A 145 -10.43 -34.88 6.65
N GLU A 146 -11.43 -34.66 5.81
CA GLU A 146 -11.57 -33.46 4.96
C GLU A 146 -12.87 -32.69 5.22
N SER A 147 -13.76 -33.26 6.03
CA SER A 147 -15.07 -32.69 6.36
C SER A 147 -15.48 -32.99 7.79
N ILE A 148 -16.34 -32.16 8.35
CA ILE A 148 -16.99 -32.36 9.64
C ILE A 148 -18.51 -32.40 9.44
N GLU A 149 -19.20 -33.24 10.24
CA GLU A 149 -20.65 -33.28 10.32
C GLU A 149 -21.13 -32.38 11.47
N LEU A 150 -22.15 -31.57 11.18
CA LEU A 150 -22.77 -30.63 12.12
C LEU A 150 -24.22 -31.07 12.34
N PRO A 151 -24.49 -31.94 13.35
CA PRO A 151 -25.85 -32.35 13.71
C PRO A 151 -26.74 -31.16 14.07
N GLY A 152 -28.01 -31.20 13.64
CA GLY A 152 -28.95 -30.10 13.88
C GLY A 152 -28.78 -28.90 12.93
N VAL A 153 -27.72 -28.85 12.12
CA VAL A 153 -27.45 -27.78 11.16
C VAL A 153 -27.86 -28.22 9.76
N ARG A 154 -28.57 -27.37 9.00
CA ARG A 154 -29.05 -27.69 7.65
C ARG A 154 -27.98 -27.39 6.58
N SER A 155 -27.98 -28.19 5.51
CA SER A 155 -27.02 -28.01 4.40
C SER A 155 -27.33 -26.80 3.46
N GLY A 156 -28.47 -26.12 3.61
CA GLY A 156 -28.95 -25.04 2.75
C GLY A 156 -30.03 -25.47 1.75
N SER A 157 -30.58 -24.53 0.97
CA SER A 157 -31.80 -24.67 0.17
C SER A 157 -31.66 -25.50 -1.13
N ASP A 158 -30.45 -25.81 -1.59
CA ASP A 158 -30.24 -26.52 -2.84
C ASP A 158 -29.88 -27.99 -2.63
N GLY A 159 -30.90 -28.82 -2.79
CA GLY A 159 -30.71 -30.26 -2.90
C GLY A 159 -30.71 -30.96 -1.56
N ALA A 160 -31.87 -31.36 -1.14
CA ALA A 160 -32.05 -32.49 -0.25
C ALA A 160 -31.33 -33.72 -0.84
N GLU A 161 -30.06 -33.94 -0.48
CA GLU A 161 -29.65 -35.32 -0.31
C GLU A 161 -30.42 -35.86 0.91
N ARG A 162 -31.66 -36.27 0.62
CA ARG A 162 -32.40 -37.18 1.49
C ARG A 162 -31.56 -38.44 1.56
N THR A 163 -30.81 -38.60 2.63
CA THR A 163 -30.48 -39.94 3.06
C THR A 163 -31.82 -40.56 3.40
N GLU A 164 -32.43 -41.26 2.44
CA GLU A 164 -33.55 -42.14 2.68
C GLU A 164 -33.07 -43.16 3.71
N SER A 165 -33.47 -42.97 4.95
CA SER A 165 -33.44 -44.08 5.91
C SER A 165 -34.38 -45.13 5.36
N ALA A 166 -33.87 -46.33 5.10
CA ALA A 166 -34.61 -47.49 4.61
C ALA A 166 -35.69 -47.98 5.59
N ASP A 167 -35.99 -47.21 6.63
CA ASP A 167 -36.91 -47.61 7.69
C ASP A 167 -37.81 -46.41 8.04
N GLY A 168 -38.89 -46.25 7.35
CA GLY A 168 -39.97 -45.27 7.39
C GLY A 168 -40.40 -44.61 8.71
N SER A 169 -39.52 -44.39 9.67
CA SER A 169 -39.75 -43.63 10.91
C SER A 169 -39.24 -42.21 10.75
N GLY A 170 -40.16 -41.26 10.70
CA GLY A 170 -39.97 -39.86 10.43
C GLY A 170 -39.00 -39.11 11.37
N ASP A 171 -38.57 -37.93 10.88
CA ASP A 171 -37.71 -36.92 11.51
C ASP A 171 -36.27 -37.36 11.81
N THR A 172 -35.48 -37.60 10.76
CA THR A 172 -34.03 -37.54 10.90
C THR A 172 -33.62 -36.07 11.07
N GLU A 173 -32.93 -35.73 12.17
CA GLU A 173 -32.34 -34.43 12.38
C GLU A 173 -31.45 -34.05 11.18
N PRO A 174 -31.52 -32.83 10.68
CA PRO A 174 -30.67 -32.38 9.58
C PRO A 174 -29.19 -32.44 10.00
N VAL A 175 -28.32 -32.90 9.08
CA VAL A 175 -26.88 -32.97 9.29
C VAL A 175 -26.17 -32.30 8.13
N ALA A 176 -25.51 -31.18 8.37
CA ALA A 176 -24.64 -30.56 7.37
C ALA A 176 -23.26 -31.19 7.40
N ARG A 177 -22.78 -31.62 6.23
CA ARG A 177 -21.39 -32.05 6.04
C ARG A 177 -20.62 -30.96 5.34
N VAL A 178 -19.62 -30.36 6.02
CA VAL A 178 -18.89 -29.17 5.55
C VAL A 178 -17.39 -29.42 5.48
N PRO A 179 -16.65 -28.75 4.57
CA PRO A 179 -15.19 -28.82 4.50
C PRO A 179 -14.56 -28.48 5.85
N PHE A 180 -13.58 -29.28 6.26
CA PHE A 180 -12.88 -29.14 7.53
C PHE A 180 -11.38 -29.24 7.34
N GLY A 181 -10.61 -28.26 7.86
CA GLY A 181 -9.15 -28.24 7.80
C GLY A 181 -8.59 -26.83 7.83
N ALA A 182 -7.33 -26.70 8.27
CA ALA A 182 -6.63 -25.44 8.32
C ALA A 182 -6.09 -24.99 6.94
N ASN A 183 -6.22 -25.82 5.91
CA ASN A 183 -5.79 -25.57 4.54
C ASN A 183 -6.95 -25.13 3.62
N LEU A 184 -7.89 -24.34 4.11
CA LEU A 184 -9.02 -23.85 3.32
C LEU A 184 -8.74 -22.43 2.81
N LEU A 185 -9.06 -22.21 1.53
CA LEU A 185 -9.17 -20.90 0.91
C LEU A 185 -10.60 -20.67 0.46
N PHE A 186 -11.14 -19.51 0.77
CA PHE A 186 -12.49 -19.12 0.37
C PHE A 186 -12.40 -18.11 -0.76
N GLU A 187 -12.82 -18.51 -1.95
CA GLU A 187 -12.76 -17.71 -3.18
C GLU A 187 -14.12 -17.09 -3.48
N VAL A 188 -14.19 -15.77 -3.47
CA VAL A 188 -15.43 -15.02 -3.71
C VAL A 188 -15.52 -14.69 -5.21
N GLU A 189 -16.41 -15.41 -5.93
CA GLU A 189 -16.52 -15.29 -7.38
C GLU A 189 -17.02 -13.91 -7.84
N ASP A 190 -17.85 -13.25 -7.01
CA ASP A 190 -18.46 -11.94 -7.30
C ASP A 190 -17.50 -10.77 -7.14
N VAL A 191 -16.40 -10.98 -6.41
CA VAL A 191 -15.36 -9.97 -6.18
C VAL A 191 -14.03 -10.52 -6.71
N PRO A 192 -13.67 -10.23 -7.97
CA PRO A 192 -12.51 -10.80 -8.62
C PRO A 192 -11.21 -10.60 -7.84
N GLY A 193 -10.56 -11.70 -7.49
CA GLY A 193 -9.32 -11.69 -6.73
C GLY A 193 -9.47 -11.68 -5.21
N LEU A 194 -10.68 -11.54 -4.68
CA LEU A 194 -10.94 -11.73 -3.26
C LEU A 194 -10.89 -13.21 -2.93
N THR A 195 -9.80 -13.64 -2.33
CA THR A 195 -9.61 -14.97 -1.76
C THR A 195 -9.13 -14.80 -0.33
N PHE A 196 -9.84 -15.34 0.64
CA PHE A 196 -9.45 -15.21 2.04
C PHE A 196 -9.13 -16.56 2.69
N HIS A 197 -8.27 -16.50 3.69
CA HIS A 197 -7.90 -17.59 4.57
C HIS A 197 -8.22 -17.21 6.01
N VAL A 198 -8.51 -18.23 6.82
CA VAL A 198 -8.81 -18.03 8.24
C VAL A 198 -7.86 -18.86 9.10
N GLU A 199 -7.23 -18.20 10.05
CA GLU A 199 -6.41 -18.80 11.11
C GLU A 199 -6.89 -18.33 12.49
N VAL A 200 -6.48 -19.00 13.56
CA VAL A 200 -6.99 -18.72 14.91
C VAL A 200 -5.84 -18.39 15.86
N CYS A 201 -5.83 -17.17 16.36
CA CYS A 201 -5.06 -16.65 17.49
C CYS A 201 -3.56 -17.02 17.45
N GLU A 202 -3.15 -18.09 18.15
CA GLU A 202 -1.76 -18.54 18.26
C GLU A 202 -1.13 -18.86 16.90
N ASP A 203 -1.93 -19.16 15.90
CA ASP A 203 -1.45 -19.45 14.55
C ASP A 203 -0.59 -18.29 13.99
N MET A 204 -0.89 -17.03 14.36
CA MET A 204 -0.06 -15.88 13.93
C MET A 204 1.27 -15.74 14.67
N TRP A 205 1.42 -16.38 15.85
CA TRP A 205 2.59 -16.21 16.72
C TRP A 205 3.72 -17.18 16.40
N VAL A 206 3.44 -18.23 15.65
CA VAL A 206 4.46 -19.22 15.25
C VAL A 206 5.40 -18.66 14.18
N PRO A 207 6.65 -19.17 14.07
CA PRO A 207 7.63 -18.68 13.09
C PRO A 207 7.17 -18.78 11.64
N VAL A 208 6.38 -19.78 11.28
CA VAL A 208 5.76 -19.97 9.96
C VAL A 208 4.26 -20.14 10.14
N PRO A 209 3.49 -19.04 10.15
CA PRO A 209 2.05 -19.10 10.35
C PRO A 209 1.33 -19.69 9.13
N PRO A 210 0.17 -20.34 9.32
CA PRO A 210 -0.67 -20.85 8.24
C PRO A 210 -0.99 -19.79 7.19
N SER A 211 -1.22 -18.56 7.62
CA SER A 211 -1.47 -17.40 6.76
C SER A 211 -0.35 -17.13 5.75
N SER A 212 0.92 -17.40 6.09
CA SER A 212 2.03 -17.25 5.14
C SER A 212 1.91 -18.21 3.96
N LEU A 213 1.55 -19.47 4.23
CA LEU A 213 1.34 -20.49 3.18
C LEU A 213 0.07 -20.21 2.39
N ALA A 214 -0.98 -19.74 3.06
CA ALA A 214 -2.23 -19.34 2.41
C ALA A 214 -2.04 -18.16 1.45
N ALA A 215 -1.22 -17.16 1.81
CA ALA A 215 -0.87 -16.05 0.94
C ALA A 215 -0.16 -16.55 -0.33
N LEU A 216 0.81 -17.47 -0.19
CA LEU A 216 1.50 -18.12 -1.31
C LEU A 216 0.57 -19.01 -2.14
N ALA A 217 -0.48 -19.58 -1.52
CA ALA A 217 -1.53 -20.32 -2.21
C ALA A 217 -2.57 -19.42 -2.91
N GLY A 218 -2.49 -18.10 -2.72
CA GLY A 218 -3.31 -17.12 -3.42
C GLY A 218 -4.28 -16.32 -2.56
N ALA A 219 -4.30 -16.48 -1.23
CA ALA A 219 -5.12 -15.64 -0.36
C ALA A 219 -4.67 -14.17 -0.44
N THR A 220 -5.60 -13.26 -0.70
CA THR A 220 -5.38 -11.81 -0.69
C THR A 220 -5.82 -11.17 0.62
N VAL A 221 -6.65 -11.87 1.39
CA VAL A 221 -7.09 -11.47 2.74
C VAL A 221 -6.83 -12.60 3.72
N LEU A 222 -6.16 -12.28 4.81
CA LEU A 222 -5.81 -13.19 5.89
C LEU A 222 -6.59 -12.78 7.14
N VAL A 223 -7.38 -13.67 7.69
CA VAL A 223 -8.29 -13.39 8.81
C VAL A 223 -7.80 -14.13 10.05
N ASN A 224 -7.62 -13.43 11.14
CA ASN A 224 -7.26 -14.01 12.44
C ASN A 224 -8.32 -13.70 13.50
N LEU A 225 -8.91 -14.73 14.07
CA LEU A 225 -9.80 -14.66 15.21
C LEU A 225 -8.98 -14.89 16.47
N SER A 226 -8.99 -13.95 17.40
CA SER A 226 -8.14 -14.02 18.60
C SER A 226 -8.91 -13.92 19.91
N GLY A 227 -8.55 -14.77 20.86
CA GLY A 227 -9.01 -14.77 22.23
C GLY A 227 -7.87 -14.51 23.24
N SER A 228 -6.75 -13.97 22.75
CA SER A 228 -5.59 -13.71 23.60
C SER A 228 -5.89 -12.67 24.69
N PRO A 229 -5.65 -12.97 25.97
CA PRO A 229 -5.68 -11.98 27.02
C PRO A 229 -4.59 -10.92 26.78
N ILE A 230 -4.84 -9.72 27.30
CA ILE A 230 -3.90 -8.61 27.17
C ILE A 230 -2.94 -8.55 28.36
N THR A 231 -1.66 -8.42 28.08
CA THR A 231 -0.62 -8.08 29.05
C THR A 231 0.13 -6.83 28.59
N VAL A 232 0.86 -6.20 29.51
CA VAL A 232 1.63 -4.97 29.20
C VAL A 232 2.64 -5.26 28.07
N GLY A 233 2.63 -4.44 27.02
CA GLY A 233 3.48 -4.58 25.82
C GLY A 233 2.91 -5.50 24.74
N ARG A 234 1.94 -6.35 25.03
CA ARG A 234 1.40 -7.36 24.08
C ARG A 234 0.73 -6.73 22.84
N ALA A 235 0.17 -5.54 22.98
CA ALA A 235 -0.46 -4.86 21.85
C ALA A 235 0.54 -4.49 20.75
N GLU A 236 1.73 -4.02 21.14
CA GLU A 236 2.81 -3.70 20.19
C GLU A 236 3.31 -4.95 19.44
N ASP A 237 3.48 -6.08 20.17
CA ASP A 237 3.85 -7.36 19.57
C ASP A 237 2.79 -7.83 18.56
N ARG A 238 1.51 -7.69 18.89
CA ARG A 238 0.37 -8.02 18.04
C ARG A 238 0.38 -7.20 16.75
N GLU A 239 0.53 -5.89 16.87
CA GLU A 239 0.60 -4.97 15.74
C GLU A 239 1.81 -5.26 14.84
N LEU A 240 2.97 -5.53 15.44
CA LEU A 240 4.18 -5.92 14.71
C LEU A 240 3.95 -7.18 13.89
N LEU A 241 3.35 -8.24 14.47
CA LEU A 241 3.10 -9.50 13.77
C LEU A 241 2.04 -9.34 12.67
N ALA A 242 0.94 -8.66 12.94
CA ALA A 242 -0.10 -8.40 11.95
C ALA A 242 0.45 -7.59 10.77
N ARG A 243 1.19 -6.52 11.03
CA ARG A 243 1.88 -5.70 10.04
C ARG A 243 2.88 -6.53 9.22
N SER A 244 3.70 -7.34 9.89
CA SER A 244 4.70 -8.18 9.23
C SER A 244 4.06 -9.26 8.34
N SER A 245 2.98 -9.89 8.79
CA SER A 245 2.25 -10.90 8.01
C SER A 245 1.60 -10.29 6.78
N SER A 246 0.99 -9.12 6.92
CA SER A 246 0.42 -8.34 5.81
C SER A 246 1.48 -7.95 4.78
N ALA A 247 2.60 -7.38 5.21
CA ALA A 247 3.67 -6.92 4.33
C ALA A 247 4.34 -8.07 3.56
N ARG A 248 4.72 -9.16 4.25
CA ARG A 248 5.38 -10.30 3.61
C ARG A 248 4.43 -11.13 2.75
N GLY A 249 3.16 -11.23 3.17
CA GLY A 249 2.11 -11.93 2.44
C GLY A 249 1.59 -11.17 1.23
N LEU A 250 1.95 -9.87 1.07
CA LEU A 250 1.34 -8.97 0.09
C LEU A 250 -0.18 -9.13 0.13
N ALA A 251 -0.76 -9.00 1.32
CA ALA A 251 -2.16 -9.30 1.61
C ALA A 251 -2.73 -8.31 2.63
N ALA A 252 -4.05 -8.23 2.72
CA ALA A 252 -4.68 -7.64 3.89
C ALA A 252 -4.66 -8.62 5.06
N TYR A 253 -4.45 -8.13 6.28
CA TYR A 253 -4.52 -8.91 7.52
C TYR A 253 -5.60 -8.33 8.42
N VAL A 254 -6.67 -9.10 8.63
CA VAL A 254 -7.86 -8.73 9.40
C VAL A 254 -7.81 -9.44 10.74
N TYR A 255 -7.72 -8.69 11.83
CA TYR A 255 -7.56 -9.22 13.18
C TYR A 255 -8.73 -8.77 14.07
N ALA A 256 -9.41 -9.74 14.70
CA ALA A 256 -10.53 -9.50 15.61
C ALA A 256 -10.25 -10.14 16.97
N ALA A 257 -10.15 -9.32 18.04
CA ALA A 257 -9.88 -9.82 19.38
C ALA A 257 -11.12 -9.84 20.28
N ALA A 258 -11.17 -10.85 21.17
CA ALA A 258 -12.09 -10.89 22.28
C ALA A 258 -11.87 -9.69 23.23
N GLY A 259 -12.94 -9.24 23.87
CA GLY A 259 -12.93 -8.04 24.70
C GLY A 259 -13.89 -8.13 25.88
N GLN A 260 -14.80 -7.19 25.95
CA GLN A 260 -15.76 -7.08 27.06
C GLN A 260 -16.58 -8.37 27.25
N GLY A 261 -16.83 -8.73 28.52
CA GLY A 261 -17.68 -9.86 28.88
C GLY A 261 -16.93 -11.17 29.09
N GLU A 262 -15.69 -11.30 28.62
CA GLU A 262 -14.88 -12.48 28.92
C GLU A 262 -14.67 -12.63 30.42
N SER A 263 -14.69 -13.88 30.91
CA SER A 263 -14.48 -14.17 32.34
C SER A 263 -13.05 -13.82 32.76
N SER A 264 -12.93 -12.96 33.74
CA SER A 264 -11.65 -12.48 34.24
C SER A 264 -11.40 -12.99 35.68
N THR A 265 -10.72 -14.14 35.83
CA THR A 265 -10.20 -14.55 37.11
C THR A 265 -8.98 -13.72 37.51
N ASP A 266 -7.99 -13.65 36.63
CA ASP A 266 -6.71 -12.95 36.80
C ASP A 266 -6.20 -12.31 35.47
N LEU A 267 -6.98 -12.38 34.41
CA LEU A 267 -6.68 -11.88 33.06
C LEU A 267 -7.73 -10.87 32.61
N ALA A 268 -7.41 -10.12 31.56
CA ALA A 268 -8.31 -9.17 30.91
C ALA A 268 -8.13 -9.21 29.40
N TRP A 269 -9.14 -8.74 28.67
CA TRP A 269 -9.15 -8.67 27.20
C TRP A 269 -9.40 -7.25 26.76
N ASP A 270 -8.72 -6.81 25.71
CA ASP A 270 -8.75 -5.41 25.25
C ASP A 270 -9.66 -5.16 24.05
N GLY A 271 -10.16 -6.19 23.39
CA GLY A 271 -11.11 -6.07 22.29
C GLY A 271 -10.59 -5.26 21.09
N GLN A 272 -9.27 -5.17 20.88
CA GLN A 272 -8.71 -4.45 19.76
C GLN A 272 -9.03 -5.15 18.44
N THR A 273 -9.52 -4.40 17.45
CA THR A 273 -9.58 -4.85 16.06
C THR A 273 -8.63 -4.03 15.22
N LEU A 274 -8.02 -4.64 14.20
CA LEU A 274 -7.14 -3.92 13.28
C LEU A 274 -7.12 -4.58 11.91
N VAL A 275 -6.88 -3.76 10.89
CA VAL A 275 -6.70 -4.23 9.52
C VAL A 275 -5.45 -3.56 8.94
N TYR A 276 -4.50 -4.38 8.51
CA TYR A 276 -3.33 -3.97 7.74
C TYR A 276 -3.48 -4.41 6.28
N GLU A 277 -2.93 -3.64 5.36
CA GLU A 277 -2.80 -3.99 3.94
C GLU A 277 -1.38 -3.69 3.48
N ASN A 278 -0.68 -4.70 2.95
CA ASN A 278 0.71 -4.56 2.50
C ASN A 278 1.63 -3.83 3.52
N GLY A 279 1.40 -4.06 4.82
CA GLY A 279 2.14 -3.45 5.92
C GLY A 279 1.67 -2.06 6.36
N GLU A 280 0.69 -1.47 5.70
CA GLU A 280 0.07 -0.19 6.09
C GLU A 280 -1.19 -0.43 6.93
N LEU A 281 -1.37 0.35 8.00
CA LEU A 281 -2.56 0.28 8.86
C LEU A 281 -3.73 1.00 8.17
N LEU A 282 -4.76 0.25 7.78
CA LEU A 282 -5.99 0.85 7.22
C LEU A 282 -6.95 1.33 8.31
N GLY A 283 -7.00 0.63 9.43
CA GLY A 283 -7.87 1.01 10.55
C GLY A 283 -7.68 0.14 11.77
N THR A 284 -8.06 0.69 12.92
CA THR A 284 -8.04 0.02 14.24
C THR A 284 -9.13 0.63 15.13
N THR A 285 -9.59 -0.13 16.12
CA THR A 285 -10.45 0.38 17.19
C THR A 285 -9.63 0.81 18.40
N GLU A 286 -10.26 1.61 19.28
CA GLU A 286 -9.72 1.79 20.62
C GLU A 286 -9.64 0.46 21.37
N ARG A 287 -8.71 0.37 22.29
CA ARG A 287 -8.56 -0.76 23.22
C ARG A 287 -9.46 -0.57 24.43
N PHE A 288 -9.98 -1.67 24.96
CA PHE A 288 -10.92 -1.68 26.09
C PHE A 288 -12.22 -0.90 25.81
N PRO A 289 -12.87 -1.17 24.67
CA PRO A 289 -14.09 -0.46 24.31
C PRO A 289 -15.24 -0.83 25.27
N ASP A 290 -16.18 0.11 25.45
CA ASP A 290 -17.46 -0.16 26.10
C ASP A 290 -18.51 -0.44 25.00
N GLY A 291 -18.96 -1.68 24.92
CA GLY A 291 -19.86 -2.17 23.89
C GLY A 291 -19.18 -2.59 22.57
N PRO A 292 -19.97 -2.93 21.55
CA PRO A 292 -19.46 -3.44 20.26
C PRO A 292 -18.68 -2.39 19.48
N ARG A 293 -17.62 -2.80 18.80
CA ARG A 293 -16.83 -1.99 17.88
C ARG A 293 -16.49 -2.77 16.62
N ALA A 294 -16.31 -2.06 15.53
CA ALA A 294 -15.85 -2.64 14.27
C ALA A 294 -14.87 -1.71 13.56
N THR A 295 -13.79 -2.28 13.06
CA THR A 295 -12.94 -1.66 12.04
C THR A 295 -13.48 -2.05 10.68
N VAL A 296 -14.03 -1.10 9.93
CA VAL A 296 -14.59 -1.30 8.58
C VAL A 296 -13.75 -0.51 7.59
N VAL A 297 -13.13 -1.21 6.63
CA VAL A 297 -12.23 -0.62 5.64
C VAL A 297 -12.40 -1.26 4.26
N ASP A 298 -11.98 -0.53 3.23
CA ASP A 298 -11.91 -1.03 1.86
C ASP A 298 -10.48 -1.48 1.53
N VAL A 299 -10.30 -2.78 1.31
CA VAL A 299 -9.02 -3.40 0.92
C VAL A 299 -8.85 -3.29 -0.60
N ASP A 300 -7.70 -2.87 -1.07
CA ASP A 300 -7.34 -2.79 -2.48
C ASP A 300 -6.86 -4.15 -3.01
N ILE A 301 -7.80 -4.98 -3.41
CA ILE A 301 -7.53 -6.33 -3.93
C ILE A 301 -6.74 -6.28 -5.24
N GLU A 302 -7.03 -5.33 -6.10
CA GLU A 302 -6.34 -5.19 -7.39
C GLU A 302 -4.90 -4.70 -7.18
N GLY A 303 -4.69 -3.73 -6.29
CA GLY A 303 -3.36 -3.24 -5.89
C GLY A 303 -2.49 -4.35 -5.30
N LEU A 304 -3.02 -5.18 -4.40
CA LEU A 304 -2.30 -6.34 -3.84
C LEU A 304 -1.88 -7.34 -4.93
N ARG A 305 -2.75 -7.60 -5.90
CA ARG A 305 -2.44 -8.48 -7.03
C ARG A 305 -1.37 -7.88 -7.95
N ALA A 306 -1.44 -6.57 -8.19
CA ALA A 306 -0.42 -5.86 -8.96
C ALA A 306 0.95 -5.91 -8.28
N GLU A 307 1.01 -5.73 -6.94
CA GLU A 307 2.26 -5.87 -6.19
C GLU A 307 2.85 -7.29 -6.28
N ARG A 308 2.04 -8.33 -6.20
CA ARG A 308 2.50 -9.72 -6.39
C ARG A 308 3.08 -9.97 -7.78
N LEU A 309 2.54 -9.31 -8.82
CA LEU A 309 3.10 -9.39 -10.19
C LEU A 309 4.45 -8.68 -10.29
N ARG A 310 4.63 -7.55 -9.59
CA ARG A 310 5.89 -6.80 -9.58
C ARG A 310 6.99 -7.53 -8.80
N GLN A 311 6.63 -8.19 -7.71
CA GLN A 311 7.57 -8.92 -6.86
C GLN A 311 7.69 -10.39 -7.30
N GLY A 312 8.45 -10.67 -8.37
CA GLY A 312 8.63 -12.03 -8.92
C GLY A 312 9.11 -13.06 -7.89
N THR A 313 9.85 -12.64 -6.85
CA THR A 313 10.31 -13.52 -5.76
C THR A 313 9.16 -14.09 -4.92
N PHE A 314 7.99 -13.45 -4.90
CA PHE A 314 6.80 -14.01 -4.26
C PHE A 314 6.34 -15.31 -4.95
N ALA A 315 6.24 -15.29 -6.28
CA ALA A 315 5.92 -16.46 -7.08
C ALA A 315 7.02 -17.54 -7.02
N ASP A 316 8.29 -17.13 -6.98
CA ASP A 316 9.43 -18.05 -6.80
C ASP A 316 9.36 -18.79 -5.47
N ASN A 317 8.99 -18.11 -4.39
CA ASN A 317 8.85 -18.72 -3.08
C ASN A 317 7.69 -19.74 -3.05
N ALA A 318 6.54 -19.39 -3.63
CA ALA A 318 5.42 -20.32 -3.79
C ALA A 318 5.84 -21.59 -4.54
N ARG A 319 6.53 -21.44 -5.67
CA ARG A 319 7.04 -22.56 -6.47
C ARG A 319 8.05 -23.43 -5.70
N THR A 320 8.93 -22.82 -4.93
CA THR A 320 9.95 -23.56 -4.16
C THR A 320 9.33 -24.43 -3.08
N LEU A 321 8.30 -23.93 -2.39
CA LEU A 321 7.60 -24.68 -1.34
C LEU A 321 6.68 -25.77 -1.91
N SER A 322 6.13 -25.58 -3.11
CA SER A 322 5.26 -26.55 -3.79
C SER A 322 6.03 -27.62 -4.60
N SER A 323 7.35 -27.45 -4.76
CA SER A 323 8.15 -28.43 -5.50
C SER A 323 8.52 -29.61 -4.61
N PRO A 324 8.18 -30.85 -4.99
CA PRO A 324 8.67 -32.04 -4.28
C PRO A 324 10.21 -32.04 -4.34
N VAL A 325 10.86 -32.16 -3.19
CA VAL A 325 12.29 -32.38 -3.12
C VAL A 325 12.57 -33.69 -3.85
N ALA A 326 13.34 -33.65 -4.94
CA ALA A 326 13.64 -34.82 -5.74
C ALA A 326 14.28 -35.89 -4.85
N GLY A 327 13.56 -37.03 -4.63
CA GLY A 327 14.00 -38.17 -3.81
C GLY A 327 13.68 -38.05 -2.30
N GLY A 328 13.01 -37.00 -1.85
CA GLY A 328 12.51 -36.89 -0.47
C GLY A 328 11.15 -37.58 -0.30
N PRO A 329 10.78 -38.03 0.92
CA PRO A 329 9.41 -38.42 1.18
C PRO A 329 8.49 -37.22 0.91
N ALA A 330 7.28 -37.49 0.36
CA ALA A 330 6.25 -36.47 0.26
C ALA A 330 6.06 -35.81 1.65
N PRO A 331 5.93 -34.48 1.74
CA PRO A 331 5.70 -33.83 3.03
C PRO A 331 4.53 -34.51 3.73
N ALA A 332 4.76 -34.99 4.94
CA ALA A 332 3.83 -35.85 5.69
C ALA A 332 2.56 -35.10 6.13
N THR A 333 2.50 -33.79 5.89
CA THR A 333 1.35 -32.94 6.25
C THR A 333 1.01 -31.99 5.11
N THR A 334 -0.25 -31.86 4.80
CA THR A 334 -0.88 -30.91 3.86
C THR A 334 -0.61 -29.44 4.23
N PHE A 335 0.10 -29.19 5.33
CA PHE A 335 0.27 -27.88 5.95
C PHE A 335 1.50 -27.08 5.48
N THR A 336 2.44 -27.70 4.78
CA THR A 336 3.69 -27.08 4.36
C THR A 336 3.76 -26.78 2.87
N ASP A 337 2.73 -27.19 2.12
CA ASP A 337 2.66 -27.04 0.66
C ASP A 337 1.53 -26.06 0.29
N PRO A 338 1.83 -24.89 -0.32
CA PRO A 338 0.79 -24.01 -0.84
C PRO A 338 -0.15 -24.67 -1.86
N ALA A 339 0.30 -25.69 -2.60
CA ALA A 339 -0.51 -26.41 -3.57
C ALA A 339 -1.55 -27.33 -2.91
N ALA A 340 -1.41 -27.64 -1.63
CA ALA A 340 -2.35 -28.50 -0.89
C ALA A 340 -3.58 -27.76 -0.34
N PHE A 341 -3.67 -26.44 -0.53
CA PHE A 341 -4.83 -25.68 -0.12
C PHE A 341 -6.06 -25.99 -0.97
N ARG A 342 -7.17 -26.26 -0.29
CA ARG A 342 -8.47 -26.56 -0.91
C ARG A 342 -9.27 -25.27 -1.11
N ARG A 343 -9.73 -25.01 -2.34
CA ARG A 343 -10.51 -23.82 -2.68
C ARG A 343 -12.00 -24.10 -2.51
N ILE A 344 -12.63 -23.33 -1.65
CA ILE A 344 -14.07 -23.31 -1.41
C ILE A 344 -14.63 -22.10 -2.13
N ARG A 345 -15.43 -22.31 -3.16
CA ARG A 345 -16.03 -21.23 -3.93
C ARG A 345 -17.29 -20.71 -3.25
N ILE A 346 -17.37 -19.41 -3.15
CA ILE A 346 -18.57 -18.65 -2.75
C ILE A 346 -19.07 -18.00 -4.03
N SER A 347 -20.24 -18.43 -4.51
CA SER A 347 -20.76 -17.97 -5.81
C SER A 347 -21.36 -16.57 -5.72
N ALA A 348 -21.38 -15.88 -6.86
CA ALA A 348 -21.99 -14.57 -7.04
C ALA A 348 -23.48 -14.52 -6.63
N ALA A 349 -24.22 -15.61 -6.83
CA ALA A 349 -25.61 -15.71 -6.41
C ALA A 349 -25.80 -15.66 -4.88
N ASP A 350 -24.75 -16.02 -4.14
CA ASP A 350 -24.76 -16.06 -2.67
C ASP A 350 -24.20 -14.79 -2.04
N LEU A 351 -23.46 -13.97 -2.80
CA LEU A 351 -22.83 -12.73 -2.33
C LEU A 351 -23.07 -11.58 -3.32
N ALA A 352 -24.20 -10.92 -3.19
CA ALA A 352 -24.57 -9.80 -4.06
C ALA A 352 -23.86 -8.49 -3.60
N ALA A 353 -22.60 -8.32 -3.99
CA ALA A 353 -21.84 -7.10 -3.68
C ALA A 353 -22.54 -5.85 -4.26
N PRO A 354 -22.62 -4.72 -3.52
CA PRO A 354 -23.28 -3.50 -3.98
C PRO A 354 -22.67 -2.95 -5.27
N ARG A 355 -23.50 -2.65 -6.26
CA ARG A 355 -23.13 -2.02 -7.53
C ARG A 355 -23.39 -0.51 -7.54
N THR A 356 -23.81 0.05 -6.42
CA THR A 356 -24.04 1.47 -6.22
C THR A 356 -22.87 2.11 -5.49
N ASP A 357 -22.79 3.43 -5.49
CA ASP A 357 -21.81 4.17 -4.71
C ASP A 357 -22.11 4.01 -3.21
N ILE A 358 -21.24 3.27 -2.54
CA ILE A 358 -21.27 3.07 -1.08
C ILE A 358 -20.21 3.93 -0.36
N GLY A 359 -19.58 4.87 -1.09
CA GLY A 359 -18.41 5.62 -0.63
C GLY A 359 -17.15 4.75 -0.53
N LEU A 360 -16.04 5.36 -0.15
CA LEU A 360 -14.75 4.69 0.06
C LEU A 360 -14.35 4.82 1.53
N ARG A 361 -14.12 3.68 2.21
CA ARG A 361 -13.69 3.59 3.61
C ARG A 361 -12.20 3.26 3.70
N ARG A 362 -11.41 4.04 2.98
CA ARG A 362 -9.95 4.05 3.13
C ARG A 362 -9.43 5.46 2.90
N ARG A 363 -8.31 5.76 3.53
CA ARG A 363 -7.58 6.96 3.20
C ARG A 363 -6.87 6.77 1.87
N VAL A 364 -6.99 7.75 0.98
CA VAL A 364 -6.20 7.85 -0.24
C VAL A 364 -5.26 9.04 -0.05
N ASP A 365 -3.96 8.78 -0.08
CA ASP A 365 -2.96 9.84 0.06
C ASP A 365 -2.99 10.73 -1.20
N ARG A 366 -3.35 12.00 -1.00
CA ARG A 366 -3.39 12.99 -2.07
C ARG A 366 -2.00 13.22 -2.68
N PHE A 367 -0.98 13.10 -1.86
CA PHE A 367 0.41 13.30 -2.24
C PHE A 367 1.22 12.03 -1.90
N PRO A 368 1.28 11.04 -2.80
CA PRO A 368 1.84 9.72 -2.48
C PRO A 368 3.32 9.76 -2.08
N PHE A 369 4.06 10.81 -2.50
CA PHE A 369 5.47 10.99 -2.17
C PHE A 369 5.71 11.98 -1.02
N VAL A 370 4.66 12.58 -0.46
CA VAL A 370 4.75 13.60 0.60
C VAL A 370 3.82 13.20 1.75
N PRO A 371 4.31 12.42 2.73
CA PRO A 371 3.52 12.02 3.88
C PRO A 371 2.95 13.22 4.66
N ASP A 372 1.71 13.08 5.15
CA ASP A 372 1.08 14.11 5.99
C ASP A 372 1.66 14.15 7.41
N ASP A 373 2.27 13.05 7.89
CA ASP A 373 2.97 13.01 9.17
C ASP A 373 4.30 13.77 9.07
N PRO A 374 4.48 14.88 9.82
CA PRO A 374 5.69 15.67 9.75
C PRO A 374 6.97 14.92 10.12
N ALA A 375 6.90 13.95 11.05
CA ALA A 375 8.06 13.18 11.46
C ALA A 375 8.47 12.20 10.34
N ARG A 376 7.50 11.55 9.71
CA ARG A 376 7.73 10.69 8.54
C ARG A 376 8.26 11.50 7.36
N LEU A 377 7.66 12.65 7.07
CA LEU A 377 8.14 13.55 5.99
C LEU A 377 9.59 13.99 6.22
N ALA A 378 9.96 14.36 7.44
CA ALA A 378 11.34 14.76 7.77
C ALA A 378 12.31 13.59 7.56
N GLN A 379 11.92 12.38 7.96
CA GLN A 379 12.72 11.16 7.74
C GLN A 379 12.86 10.84 6.24
N ASP A 380 11.78 10.91 5.47
CA ASP A 380 11.80 10.67 4.03
C ASP A 380 12.67 11.71 3.29
N CYS A 381 12.61 12.99 3.70
CA CYS A 381 13.48 14.03 3.19
C CYS A 381 14.96 13.77 3.54
N TYR A 382 15.25 13.38 4.79
CA TYR A 382 16.59 12.99 5.20
C TYR A 382 17.15 11.87 4.33
N GLU A 383 16.37 10.81 4.12
CA GLU A 383 16.77 9.65 3.33
C GLU A 383 16.98 10.03 1.86
N ALA A 384 16.00 10.66 1.22
CA ALA A 384 16.07 11.06 -0.19
C ALA A 384 17.31 11.94 -0.47
N TYR A 385 17.53 12.98 0.35
CA TYR A 385 18.68 13.86 0.20
C TYR A 385 20.01 13.13 0.35
N ASN A 386 20.13 12.28 1.38
CA ASN A 386 21.38 11.55 1.63
C ASN A 386 21.63 10.45 0.59
N ILE A 387 20.60 9.81 0.05
CA ILE A 387 20.70 8.87 -1.08
C ILE A 387 21.28 9.58 -2.31
N GLN A 388 20.74 10.77 -2.67
CA GLN A 388 21.25 11.54 -3.80
C GLN A 388 22.70 11.95 -3.61
N VAL A 389 23.04 12.49 -2.43
CA VAL A 389 24.42 12.93 -2.11
C VAL A 389 25.38 11.73 -2.15
N ALA A 390 25.02 10.60 -1.52
CA ALA A 390 25.88 9.42 -1.48
C ALA A 390 26.11 8.84 -2.88
N ALA A 391 25.05 8.77 -3.70
CA ALA A 391 25.12 8.29 -5.07
C ALA A 391 26.02 9.18 -5.94
N LEU A 392 25.91 10.51 -5.81
CA LEU A 392 26.75 11.46 -6.54
C LEU A 392 28.22 11.37 -6.10
N VAL A 393 28.49 11.29 -4.79
CA VAL A 393 29.84 11.05 -4.23
C VAL A 393 30.48 9.80 -4.83
N GLN A 394 29.75 8.68 -4.82
CA GLN A 394 30.23 7.43 -5.38
C GLN A 394 30.49 7.53 -6.89
N ARG A 395 29.59 8.18 -7.61
CA ARG A 395 29.74 8.37 -9.07
C ARG A 395 30.98 9.20 -9.39
N LEU A 396 31.16 10.33 -8.72
CA LEU A 396 32.34 11.19 -8.94
C LEU A 396 33.63 10.47 -8.61
N GLY A 397 33.70 9.76 -7.48
CA GLY A 397 34.86 8.98 -7.07
C GLY A 397 35.24 7.90 -8.08
N ALA A 398 34.26 7.17 -8.61
CA ALA A 398 34.48 6.09 -9.56
C ALA A 398 35.05 6.55 -10.92
N ILE A 399 34.83 7.82 -11.31
CA ILE A 399 35.27 8.36 -12.60
C ILE A 399 36.42 9.38 -12.46
N GLY A 400 37.15 9.33 -11.35
CA GLY A 400 38.36 10.15 -11.16
C GLY A 400 38.09 11.57 -10.66
N ASN A 401 36.97 11.79 -10.01
CA ASN A 401 36.58 13.08 -9.42
C ASN A 401 36.63 14.28 -10.41
N PRO A 402 35.92 14.23 -11.54
CA PRO A 402 35.84 15.37 -12.46
C PRO A 402 35.17 16.58 -11.78
N LYS A 403 35.28 17.74 -12.41
CA LYS A 403 34.50 18.91 -12.04
C LYS A 403 33.02 18.68 -12.38
N ILE A 404 32.13 19.43 -11.74
CA ILE A 404 30.70 19.42 -12.06
C ILE A 404 30.40 20.67 -12.91
N VAL A 405 29.68 20.49 -14.00
CA VAL A 405 29.08 21.57 -14.79
C VAL A 405 27.56 21.42 -14.70
N ILE A 406 26.87 22.46 -14.27
CA ILE A 406 25.42 22.43 -14.06
C ILE A 406 24.77 23.70 -14.60
N GLY A 407 23.67 23.55 -15.33
CA GLY A 407 22.82 24.66 -15.73
C GLY A 407 21.94 25.10 -14.55
N VAL A 408 22.01 26.37 -14.17
CA VAL A 408 21.23 26.92 -13.05
C VAL A 408 20.26 27.96 -13.58
N SER A 409 18.97 27.62 -13.62
CA SER A 409 17.90 28.52 -14.06
C SER A 409 17.38 29.43 -12.95
N GLY A 410 17.64 29.11 -11.69
CA GLY A 410 17.00 29.74 -10.52
C GLY A 410 15.63 29.14 -10.19
N GLY A 411 15.24 28.05 -10.85
CA GLY A 411 14.06 27.23 -10.54
C GLY A 411 14.35 26.09 -9.55
N LEU A 412 13.32 25.40 -9.12
CA LEU A 412 13.37 24.37 -8.05
C LEU A 412 14.37 23.24 -8.33
N ASP A 413 14.34 22.69 -9.54
CA ASP A 413 15.10 21.49 -9.89
C ASP A 413 16.60 21.74 -9.93
N SER A 414 17.00 22.83 -10.61
CA SER A 414 18.41 23.25 -10.67
C SER A 414 18.93 23.66 -9.29
N THR A 415 18.08 24.26 -8.45
CA THR A 415 18.39 24.61 -7.06
C THR A 415 18.65 23.34 -6.24
N HIS A 416 17.75 22.37 -6.31
CA HIS A 416 17.92 21.11 -5.57
C HIS A 416 19.16 20.33 -6.03
N ALA A 417 19.38 20.23 -7.33
CA ALA A 417 20.57 19.59 -7.87
C ALA A 417 21.87 20.27 -7.41
N LEU A 418 21.86 21.61 -7.31
CA LEU A 418 23.03 22.40 -6.90
C LEU A 418 23.36 22.19 -5.42
N ILE A 419 22.36 22.18 -4.51
CA ILE A 419 22.59 21.92 -3.08
C ILE A 419 23.07 20.49 -2.82
N VAL A 420 22.58 19.50 -3.58
CA VAL A 420 23.08 18.11 -3.54
C VAL A 420 24.54 18.05 -4.02
N ALA A 421 24.89 18.76 -5.10
CA ALA A 421 26.25 18.85 -5.62
C ALA A 421 27.21 19.51 -4.61
N ALA A 422 26.80 20.60 -3.98
CA ALA A 422 27.59 21.28 -2.95
C ALA A 422 27.90 20.34 -1.77
N ARG A 423 26.90 19.61 -1.30
CA ARG A 423 27.08 18.63 -0.22
C ARG A 423 27.96 17.45 -0.62
N ALA A 424 27.86 17.01 -1.86
CA ALA A 424 28.73 15.96 -2.38
C ALA A 424 30.21 16.40 -2.43
N MET A 425 30.47 17.65 -2.83
CA MET A 425 31.83 18.19 -2.77
C MET A 425 32.38 18.27 -1.35
N ASP A 426 31.56 18.71 -0.38
CA ASP A 426 31.94 18.72 1.04
C ASP A 426 32.34 17.33 1.53
N ARG A 427 31.54 16.30 1.20
CA ARG A 427 31.85 14.90 1.59
C ARG A 427 33.10 14.35 0.93
N LEU A 428 33.42 14.81 -0.27
CA LEU A 428 34.64 14.44 -0.98
C LEU A 428 35.87 15.22 -0.49
N GLY A 429 35.70 16.21 0.40
CA GLY A 429 36.78 17.13 0.81
C GLY A 429 37.28 18.01 -0.33
N ARG A 430 36.43 18.28 -1.32
CA ARG A 430 36.76 19.09 -2.51
C ARG A 430 36.16 20.50 -2.38
N PRO A 431 36.82 21.48 -2.98
CA PRO A 431 36.27 22.83 -2.97
C PRO A 431 34.99 22.91 -3.81
N ARG A 432 33.98 23.61 -3.29
CA ARG A 432 32.71 23.83 -4.02
C ARG A 432 32.91 24.66 -5.29
N SER A 433 34.03 25.40 -5.43
CA SER A 433 34.43 26.06 -6.68
C SER A 433 34.72 25.12 -7.85
N ASP A 434 34.83 23.80 -7.60
CA ASP A 434 34.86 22.78 -8.67
C ASP A 434 33.48 22.53 -9.28
N ILE A 435 32.42 23.14 -8.74
CA ILE A 435 31.10 23.20 -9.34
C ILE A 435 31.00 24.47 -10.19
N HIS A 436 30.89 24.32 -11.49
CA HIS A 436 30.65 25.38 -12.46
C HIS A 436 29.14 25.52 -12.67
N ALA A 437 28.53 26.48 -11.96
CA ALA A 437 27.13 26.82 -12.09
C ALA A 437 26.94 27.86 -13.18
N ILE A 438 26.28 27.50 -14.27
CA ILE A 438 26.14 28.33 -15.46
C ILE A 438 24.68 28.71 -15.65
N THR A 439 24.39 30.04 -15.57
CA THR A 439 23.09 30.52 -16.02
C THR A 439 23.16 30.90 -17.50
N MET A 440 22.13 30.50 -18.23
CA MET A 440 22.08 30.71 -19.69
C MET A 440 20.79 31.47 -20.06
N PRO A 441 20.78 32.82 -19.91
CA PRO A 441 19.59 33.60 -20.24
C PRO A 441 19.18 33.42 -21.70
N GLY A 442 17.90 33.09 -21.91
CA GLY A 442 17.21 33.08 -23.19
C GLY A 442 16.29 34.29 -23.33
N PHE A 443 15.32 34.19 -24.22
CA PHE A 443 14.42 35.31 -24.54
C PHE A 443 13.38 35.60 -23.48
N ALA A 444 13.05 34.61 -22.63
CA ALA A 444 12.03 34.72 -21.58
C ALA A 444 12.57 34.71 -20.14
N THR A 445 13.88 34.67 -19.95
CA THR A 445 14.48 34.58 -18.62
C THR A 445 14.23 35.86 -17.84
N SER A 446 13.60 35.75 -16.66
CA SER A 446 13.27 36.86 -15.80
C SER A 446 14.49 37.40 -15.02
N ALA A 447 14.45 38.66 -14.64
CA ALA A 447 15.51 39.26 -13.80
C ALA A 447 15.50 38.65 -12.36
N GLY A 448 14.38 38.11 -11.89
CA GLY A 448 14.23 37.46 -10.59
C GLY A 448 14.93 36.12 -10.55
N THR A 449 14.59 35.23 -11.46
CA THR A 449 15.18 33.88 -11.58
C THR A 449 16.68 33.95 -11.81
N ARG A 450 17.13 34.89 -12.63
CA ARG A 450 18.57 35.15 -12.85
C ARG A 450 19.30 35.51 -11.55
N ARG A 451 18.75 36.45 -10.74
CA ARG A 451 19.32 36.80 -9.44
C ARG A 451 19.33 35.63 -8.47
N ASN A 452 18.25 34.89 -8.39
CA ASN A 452 18.18 33.68 -7.56
C ASN A 452 19.28 32.67 -7.91
N ALA A 453 19.55 32.46 -9.20
CA ALA A 453 20.61 31.57 -9.67
C ALA A 453 22.01 32.07 -9.24
N GLU A 454 22.28 33.37 -9.39
CA GLU A 454 23.54 33.99 -9.00
C GLU A 454 23.74 33.97 -7.46
N ASP A 455 22.75 34.45 -6.72
CA ASP A 455 22.81 34.52 -5.25
C ASP A 455 22.99 33.13 -4.62
N LEU A 456 22.32 32.10 -5.16
CA LEU A 456 22.47 30.75 -4.70
C LEU A 456 23.85 30.17 -5.01
N ALA A 457 24.32 30.29 -6.25
CA ALA A 457 25.62 29.75 -6.65
C ALA A 457 26.78 30.40 -5.93
N VAL A 458 26.75 31.72 -5.80
CA VAL A 458 27.76 32.50 -5.06
C VAL A 458 27.69 32.20 -3.56
N GLY A 459 26.49 32.16 -2.98
CA GLY A 459 26.29 31.83 -1.56
C GLY A 459 26.81 30.42 -1.21
N LEU A 460 26.64 29.45 -2.11
CA LEU A 460 27.20 28.12 -1.94
C LEU A 460 28.72 28.02 -2.17
N GLY A 461 29.35 29.06 -2.70
CA GLY A 461 30.78 29.07 -3.03
C GLY A 461 31.13 28.35 -4.33
N CYS A 462 30.18 28.21 -5.24
CA CYS A 462 30.38 27.64 -6.58
C CYS A 462 31.05 28.66 -7.51
N THR A 463 31.66 28.19 -8.61
CA THR A 463 32.09 29.04 -9.70
C THR A 463 30.88 29.41 -10.53
N PHE A 464 30.42 30.67 -10.47
CA PHE A 464 29.25 31.14 -11.21
C PHE A 464 29.65 31.84 -12.51
N GLU A 465 28.93 31.56 -13.59
CA GLU A 465 29.12 32.20 -14.89
C GLU A 465 27.78 32.44 -15.57
N GLU A 466 27.67 33.53 -16.31
CA GLU A 466 26.56 33.81 -17.18
C GLU A 466 26.96 33.68 -18.65
N LEU A 467 26.17 32.93 -19.43
CA LEU A 467 26.35 32.75 -20.84
C LEU A 467 25.02 33.04 -21.58
N ASP A 468 24.95 34.21 -22.18
CA ASP A 468 23.78 34.64 -22.93
C ASP A 468 23.68 33.86 -24.27
N ILE A 469 22.61 33.05 -24.42
CA ILE A 469 22.42 32.24 -25.61
C ILE A 469 21.63 32.93 -26.73
N ARG A 470 21.08 34.13 -26.49
CA ARG A 470 20.15 34.81 -27.43
C ARG A 470 20.77 35.08 -28.81
N ALA A 471 22.03 35.52 -28.85
CA ALA A 471 22.70 35.76 -30.10
C ALA A 471 22.85 34.49 -30.95
N THR A 472 23.28 33.38 -30.34
CA THR A 472 23.44 32.08 -31.00
C THR A 472 22.09 31.50 -31.44
N ALA A 473 21.07 31.61 -30.59
CA ALA A 473 19.71 31.17 -30.90
C ALA A 473 19.13 31.94 -32.11
N THR A 474 19.29 33.27 -32.13
CA THR A 474 18.85 34.11 -33.25
C THR A 474 19.56 33.74 -34.54
N GLN A 475 20.87 33.51 -34.48
CA GLN A 475 21.62 33.08 -35.68
C GLN A 475 21.11 31.74 -36.21
N MET A 476 20.94 30.73 -35.34
CA MET A 476 20.45 29.40 -35.71
C MET A 476 19.04 29.49 -36.33
N LEU A 477 18.11 30.21 -35.71
CA LEU A 477 16.77 30.42 -36.23
C LEU A 477 16.79 31.13 -37.61
N THR A 478 17.70 32.08 -37.78
CA THR A 478 17.87 32.79 -39.06
C THR A 478 18.37 31.84 -40.18
N GLU A 479 19.39 31.05 -39.90
CA GLU A 479 19.96 30.07 -40.85
C GLU A 479 18.96 28.97 -41.22
N MET A 480 18.05 28.60 -40.30
CA MET A 480 16.97 27.67 -40.55
C MET A 480 15.80 28.27 -41.35
N GLY A 481 15.78 29.60 -41.57
CA GLY A 481 14.66 30.28 -42.20
C GLY A 481 13.41 30.41 -41.33
N HIS A 482 13.58 30.31 -40.01
CA HIS A 482 12.48 30.46 -39.06
C HIS A 482 11.99 31.91 -39.00
N PRO A 483 10.65 32.17 -38.89
CA PRO A 483 10.09 33.52 -38.85
C PRO A 483 10.73 34.46 -37.83
N TYR A 484 11.14 33.93 -36.67
CA TYR A 484 11.82 34.69 -35.62
C TYR A 484 13.15 35.28 -36.07
N GLY A 485 13.89 34.65 -36.97
CA GLY A 485 15.14 35.18 -37.51
C GLY A 485 14.95 36.50 -38.25
N GLU A 486 13.88 36.65 -39.06
CA GLU A 486 13.54 37.91 -39.70
C GLU A 486 12.98 38.95 -38.73
N TYR A 487 12.10 38.52 -37.83
CA TYR A 487 11.56 39.37 -36.77
C TYR A 487 12.65 39.99 -35.89
N ALA A 488 13.62 39.20 -35.45
CA ALA A 488 14.73 39.67 -34.64
C ALA A 488 15.59 40.76 -35.34
N ARG A 489 15.68 40.70 -36.69
CA ARG A 489 16.44 41.68 -37.48
C ARG A 489 15.65 42.95 -37.79
N THR A 490 14.32 42.82 -38.04
CA THR A 490 13.49 43.92 -38.55
C THR A 490 12.58 44.53 -37.48
N GLY A 491 12.28 43.83 -36.40
CA GLY A 491 11.27 44.21 -35.42
C GLY A 491 9.83 44.13 -35.92
N VAL A 492 9.64 43.61 -37.13
CA VAL A 492 8.32 43.51 -37.78
C VAL A 492 7.97 42.03 -38.04
N LEU A 493 6.75 41.65 -37.75
CA LEU A 493 6.27 40.31 -38.02
C LEU A 493 6.31 40.03 -39.52
N PRO A 494 6.94 38.94 -39.98
CA PRO A 494 7.01 38.60 -41.41
C PRO A 494 5.61 38.48 -42.04
N GLU A 495 5.48 38.87 -43.31
CA GLU A 495 4.19 38.81 -44.00
C GLU A 495 3.64 37.39 -44.07
N GLY A 496 2.42 37.22 -43.55
CA GLY A 496 1.75 35.91 -43.47
C GLY A 496 2.10 35.07 -42.24
N ALA A 497 3.04 35.48 -41.43
CA ALA A 497 3.36 34.79 -40.17
C ALA A 497 2.46 35.26 -39.01
N SER A 498 2.10 34.36 -38.11
CA SER A 498 1.39 34.63 -36.87
C SER A 498 2.38 34.69 -35.68
N GLU A 499 1.98 35.36 -34.62
CA GLU A 499 2.75 35.38 -33.38
C GLU A 499 2.97 33.96 -32.82
N ARG A 500 2.01 33.05 -33.02
CA ARG A 500 2.12 31.64 -32.68
C ARG A 500 3.22 30.90 -33.45
N GLU A 501 3.45 31.25 -34.71
CA GLU A 501 4.53 30.69 -35.53
C GLU A 501 5.88 31.29 -35.19
N LEU A 502 5.89 32.48 -34.59
CA LEU A 502 7.09 33.14 -34.11
C LEU A 502 7.66 32.46 -32.85
N TYR A 503 6.78 31.98 -31.99
CA TYR A 503 7.13 31.35 -30.70
C TYR A 503 6.64 29.89 -30.64
N ASP A 504 6.95 29.14 -31.68
CA ASP A 504 6.59 27.74 -31.83
C ASP A 504 7.55 26.80 -31.05
N VAL A 505 7.30 25.51 -31.16
CA VAL A 505 8.14 24.49 -30.53
C VAL A 505 9.59 24.52 -31.05
N THR A 506 9.86 25.00 -32.27
CA THR A 506 11.20 25.14 -32.82
C THR A 506 11.97 26.22 -32.06
N PHE A 507 11.32 27.35 -31.80
CA PHE A 507 11.88 28.45 -31.01
C PHE A 507 12.23 28.01 -29.59
N GLU A 508 11.35 27.21 -28.95
CA GLU A 508 11.62 26.64 -27.61
C GLU A 508 12.81 25.67 -27.66
N ASN A 509 12.81 24.72 -28.61
CA ASN A 509 13.80 23.65 -28.73
C ASN A 509 15.20 24.17 -29.10
N VAL A 510 15.30 25.22 -29.88
CA VAL A 510 16.61 25.84 -30.17
C VAL A 510 17.26 26.35 -28.90
N GLN A 511 16.50 27.00 -28.00
CA GLN A 511 17.03 27.48 -26.73
C GLN A 511 17.45 26.35 -25.81
N ALA A 512 16.59 25.36 -25.63
CA ALA A 512 16.86 24.20 -24.78
C ALA A 512 18.06 23.39 -25.30
N GLY A 513 18.11 23.12 -26.61
CA GLY A 513 19.21 22.41 -27.24
C GLY A 513 20.56 23.15 -27.13
N LEU A 514 20.58 24.46 -27.31
CA LEU A 514 21.80 25.28 -27.14
C LEU A 514 22.31 25.23 -25.67
N ARG A 515 21.41 25.33 -24.68
CA ARG A 515 21.80 25.22 -23.28
C ARG A 515 22.52 23.91 -23.02
N THR A 516 21.97 22.80 -23.50
CA THR A 516 22.58 21.48 -23.35
C THR A 516 23.90 21.37 -24.10
N ASP A 517 23.98 21.85 -25.37
CA ASP A 517 25.22 21.80 -26.13
C ASP A 517 26.35 22.58 -25.47
N PHE A 518 26.08 23.80 -24.99
CA PHE A 518 27.06 24.58 -24.24
C PHE A 518 27.53 23.85 -22.97
N LEU A 519 26.63 23.28 -22.17
CA LEU A 519 27.02 22.56 -20.94
C LEU A 519 27.95 21.40 -21.26
N PHE A 520 27.66 20.58 -22.27
CA PHE A 520 28.50 19.46 -22.66
C PHE A 520 29.87 19.92 -23.18
N ARG A 521 29.94 20.99 -23.99
CA ARG A 521 31.20 21.54 -24.50
C ARG A 521 32.04 22.14 -23.38
N ILE A 522 31.41 22.85 -22.43
CA ILE A 522 32.10 23.41 -21.26
C ILE A 522 32.62 22.29 -20.36
N ALA A 523 31.83 21.22 -20.15
CA ALA A 523 32.27 20.06 -19.38
C ALA A 523 33.51 19.42 -20.01
N ASN A 524 33.52 19.20 -21.32
CA ASN A 524 34.69 18.70 -22.06
C ASN A 524 35.90 19.63 -21.89
N HIS A 525 35.70 20.93 -22.05
CA HIS A 525 36.80 21.93 -21.97
C HIS A 525 37.40 22.02 -20.56
N ARG A 526 36.59 21.84 -19.50
CA ARG A 526 37.02 21.99 -18.10
C ARG A 526 37.35 20.68 -17.40
N GLY A 527 37.27 19.54 -18.09
CA GLY A 527 37.49 18.20 -17.49
C GLY A 527 36.42 17.85 -16.47
N GLY A 528 35.17 18.17 -16.79
CA GLY A 528 34.00 17.95 -15.94
C GLY A 528 32.94 17.03 -16.54
N ILE A 529 31.88 16.83 -15.79
CA ILE A 529 30.65 16.17 -16.24
C ILE A 529 29.47 17.11 -16.11
N VAL A 530 28.46 16.95 -16.97
CA VAL A 530 27.19 17.66 -16.84
C VAL A 530 26.31 16.94 -15.83
N LEU A 531 25.89 17.68 -14.81
CA LEU A 531 24.91 17.26 -13.80
C LEU A 531 23.51 17.67 -14.28
N GLY A 532 22.64 16.68 -14.48
CA GLY A 532 21.25 16.89 -14.91
C GLY A 532 20.36 17.31 -13.74
N THR A 533 19.39 18.12 -14.06
CA THR A 533 18.43 18.72 -13.11
C THR A 533 17.00 18.20 -13.26
N GLY A 534 16.66 17.52 -14.38
CA GLY A 534 15.34 16.94 -14.63
C GLY A 534 14.91 15.98 -13.54
N ASP A 535 13.66 16.06 -13.12
CA ASP A 535 13.08 15.27 -12.05
C ASP A 535 12.25 14.07 -12.53
N LEU A 536 11.76 13.27 -11.57
CA LEU A 536 10.96 12.08 -11.88
C LEU A 536 9.64 12.43 -12.57
N SER A 537 8.95 13.48 -12.12
CA SER A 537 7.66 13.89 -12.69
C SER A 537 7.78 14.29 -14.15
N GLU A 538 8.83 15.04 -14.51
CA GLU A 538 9.13 15.42 -15.88
C GLU A 538 9.44 14.21 -16.75
N LEU A 539 10.24 13.28 -16.24
CA LEU A 539 10.59 12.03 -16.94
C LEU A 539 9.36 11.12 -17.15
N ALA A 540 8.50 11.00 -16.13
CA ALA A 540 7.29 10.17 -16.21
C ALA A 540 6.27 10.72 -17.21
N LEU A 541 6.11 12.05 -17.26
CA LEU A 541 5.22 12.72 -18.21
C LEU A 541 5.79 12.82 -19.63
N GLY A 542 7.10 12.67 -19.78
CA GLY A 542 7.79 13.06 -21.02
C GLY A 542 7.77 14.57 -21.24
N TRP A 543 7.60 15.36 -20.17
CA TRP A 543 7.58 16.82 -20.22
C TRP A 543 9.01 17.36 -20.23
N CYS A 544 9.66 17.18 -21.35
CA CYS A 544 11.03 17.62 -21.62
C CYS A 544 11.19 17.90 -23.10
N THR A 545 12.27 18.54 -23.49
CA THR A 545 12.59 18.80 -24.88
C THR A 545 12.92 17.51 -25.60
N PHE A 546 12.13 17.13 -26.59
CA PHE A 546 12.29 15.88 -27.32
C PHE A 546 13.58 15.84 -28.18
N GLY A 547 14.37 14.80 -27.97
CA GLY A 547 15.55 14.45 -28.77
C GLY A 547 16.84 15.15 -28.38
N VAL A 548 16.83 16.45 -28.18
CA VAL A 548 17.98 17.28 -27.76
C VAL A 548 17.50 18.32 -26.80
N GLY A 549 17.93 18.30 -25.55
CA GLY A 549 17.46 19.29 -24.62
C GLY A 549 17.93 19.08 -23.19
N ASP A 550 17.25 19.73 -22.31
CA ASP A 550 17.56 19.87 -20.89
C ASP A 550 17.54 18.55 -20.10
N GLN A 551 16.88 17.50 -20.59
CA GLN A 551 16.95 16.17 -20.02
C GLN A 551 18.30 15.46 -20.23
N MET A 552 19.14 15.94 -21.16
CA MET A 552 20.43 15.31 -21.44
C MET A 552 21.47 15.70 -20.41
N ALA A 553 22.10 14.70 -19.82
CA ALA A 553 23.18 14.89 -18.84
C ALA A 553 24.05 13.64 -18.76
N HIS A 554 25.23 13.75 -18.15
CA HIS A 554 26.04 12.59 -17.82
C HIS A 554 25.52 11.87 -16.56
N TYR A 555 24.86 12.60 -15.65
CA TYR A 555 24.24 12.07 -14.45
C TYR A 555 23.07 12.95 -14.00
N GLY A 556 21.86 12.39 -13.95
CA GLY A 556 20.65 13.08 -13.47
C GLY A 556 20.45 12.84 -11.98
N VAL A 557 20.77 13.83 -11.15
CA VAL A 557 20.70 13.67 -9.70
C VAL A 557 19.27 13.66 -9.16
N ASN A 558 18.33 14.31 -9.85
CA ASN A 558 16.93 14.40 -9.47
C ASN A 558 16.03 13.33 -10.14
N ALA A 559 16.59 12.46 -10.98
CA ALA A 559 15.81 11.55 -11.81
C ALA A 559 14.87 10.60 -11.01
N GLY A 560 15.14 10.36 -9.74
CA GLY A 560 14.31 9.55 -8.84
C GLY A 560 13.45 10.37 -7.86
N ILE A 561 13.41 11.69 -7.98
CA ILE A 561 12.70 12.57 -7.04
C ILE A 561 11.54 13.27 -7.74
N PRO A 562 10.29 13.10 -7.30
CA PRO A 562 9.14 13.77 -7.89
C PRO A 562 9.12 15.27 -7.55
N LYS A 563 8.54 16.07 -8.44
CA LYS A 563 8.45 17.53 -8.30
C LYS A 563 7.83 17.97 -6.98
N THR A 564 6.80 17.27 -6.52
CA THR A 564 6.14 17.57 -5.25
C THR A 564 7.07 17.42 -4.05
N LEU A 565 7.95 16.40 -4.05
CA LEU A 565 8.90 16.17 -2.96
C LEU A 565 10.05 17.18 -2.96
N ILE A 566 10.50 17.68 -4.12
CA ILE A 566 11.62 18.65 -4.22
C ILE A 566 11.38 19.89 -3.36
N GLN A 567 10.16 20.42 -3.34
CA GLN A 567 9.83 21.58 -2.50
C GLN A 567 10.01 21.29 -1.02
N HIS A 568 9.62 20.10 -0.57
CA HIS A 568 9.76 19.68 0.83
C HIS A 568 11.21 19.40 1.18
N LEU A 569 12.00 18.84 0.27
CA LEU A 569 13.44 18.66 0.43
C LEU A 569 14.18 19.98 0.63
N ILE A 570 13.86 21.01 -0.17
CA ILE A 570 14.47 22.33 -0.02
C ILE A 570 14.07 22.95 1.34
N ARG A 571 12.79 22.86 1.75
CA ARG A 571 12.34 23.33 3.08
C ARG A 571 13.05 22.58 4.21
N TRP A 572 13.21 21.27 4.08
CA TRP A 572 13.91 20.44 5.05
C TRP A 572 15.39 20.85 5.16
N VAL A 573 16.08 21.07 4.04
CA VAL A 573 17.48 21.54 4.02
C VAL A 573 17.63 22.88 4.76
N VAL A 574 16.66 23.79 4.62
CA VAL A 574 16.64 25.08 5.35
C VAL A 574 16.38 24.85 6.83
N ALA A 575 15.41 24.01 7.19
CA ALA A 575 15.03 23.73 8.57
C ALA A 575 16.16 23.04 9.37
N GLU A 576 16.93 22.15 8.71
CA GLU A 576 18.10 21.48 9.29
C GLU A 576 19.38 22.34 9.28
N GLU A 577 19.29 23.59 8.84
CA GLU A 577 20.42 24.52 8.79
C GLU A 577 21.69 23.96 8.11
N LEU A 578 21.47 23.17 7.01
CA LEU A 578 22.58 22.50 6.31
C LEU A 578 23.52 23.46 5.58
N PHE A 579 23.10 24.69 5.36
CA PHE A 579 23.84 25.82 4.82
C PHE A 579 23.62 27.06 5.69
N ASP A 580 24.35 28.13 5.43
CA ASP A 580 24.21 29.38 6.20
C ASP A 580 22.89 30.11 5.95
N ASP A 581 22.57 31.08 6.79
CA ASP A 581 21.32 31.86 6.73
C ASP A 581 21.13 32.61 5.40
N ALA A 582 22.20 33.02 4.73
CA ALA A 582 22.10 33.71 3.46
C ALA A 582 21.60 32.77 2.35
N VAL A 583 22.18 31.59 2.27
CA VAL A 583 21.71 30.51 1.38
C VAL A 583 20.28 30.11 1.73
N GLY A 584 19.97 29.97 3.03
CA GLY A 584 18.61 29.64 3.50
C GLY A 584 17.55 30.63 2.99
N ARG A 585 17.82 31.93 3.08
CA ARG A 585 16.92 32.99 2.57
C ARG A 585 16.74 32.92 1.05
N THR A 586 17.80 32.64 0.31
CA THR A 586 17.72 32.48 -1.15
C THR A 586 16.88 31.24 -1.52
N LEU A 587 17.06 30.12 -0.82
CA LEU A 587 16.26 28.91 -1.01
C LEU A 587 14.76 29.16 -0.78
N LEU A 588 14.40 29.90 0.28
CA LEU A 588 13.01 30.28 0.54
C LEU A 588 12.44 31.21 -0.55
N SER A 589 13.24 32.17 -1.04
CA SER A 589 12.82 33.04 -2.16
C SER A 589 12.54 32.25 -3.44
N ILE A 590 13.33 31.21 -3.71
CA ILE A 590 13.13 30.34 -4.87
C ILE A 590 11.84 29.53 -4.73
N LEU A 591 11.51 29.05 -3.51
CA LEU A 591 10.27 28.34 -3.24
C LEU A 591 9.00 29.17 -3.49
N ASP A 592 9.10 30.49 -3.38
CA ASP A 592 7.99 31.42 -3.62
C ASP A 592 7.84 31.80 -5.10
N THR A 593 8.75 31.31 -5.99
CA THR A 593 8.72 31.60 -7.42
C THR A 593 7.79 30.64 -8.16
N GLU A 594 6.97 31.15 -9.09
CA GLU A 594 6.08 30.32 -9.93
C GLU A 594 6.89 29.40 -10.87
N ILE A 595 6.46 28.15 -10.99
CA ILE A 595 7.09 27.16 -11.89
C ILE A 595 6.76 27.50 -13.34
N SER A 596 7.77 27.94 -14.12
CA SER A 596 7.64 28.30 -15.51
C SER A 596 8.79 27.71 -16.34
N PRO A 597 8.56 27.27 -17.58
CA PRO A 597 9.62 26.79 -18.46
C PRO A 597 10.53 27.93 -18.99
N GLU A 598 10.14 29.21 -18.84
CA GLU A 598 10.90 30.40 -19.27
C GLU A 598 11.49 30.33 -20.68
N LEU A 599 10.78 29.71 -21.63
CA LEU A 599 11.21 29.55 -23.01
C LEU A 599 10.54 30.55 -23.99
N VAL A 600 9.30 30.95 -23.68
CA VAL A 600 8.51 31.90 -24.49
C VAL A 600 8.33 33.20 -23.69
N PRO A 601 8.54 34.39 -24.35
CA PRO A 601 8.30 35.67 -23.69
C PRO A 601 6.86 35.78 -23.15
N ALA A 602 6.70 36.51 -22.05
CA ALA A 602 5.38 36.78 -21.49
C ALA A 602 4.50 37.50 -22.52
N GLU A 603 3.23 37.09 -22.63
CA GLU A 603 2.26 37.80 -23.50
C GLU A 603 2.13 39.28 -23.12
N ALA A 604 1.66 40.08 -24.06
CA ALA A 604 1.45 41.53 -23.87
C ALA A 604 0.43 41.76 -22.73
N GLY A 605 0.90 41.83 -21.49
CA GLY A 605 0.13 41.92 -20.24
C GLY A 605 0.88 41.33 -19.04
N GLY A 606 2.06 40.71 -19.24
CA GLY A 606 2.97 40.32 -18.16
C GLY A 606 2.68 38.95 -17.52
N ALA A 607 1.74 38.14 -18.05
CA ALA A 607 1.52 36.79 -17.55
C ALA A 607 2.63 35.84 -18.02
N ILE A 608 3.35 35.24 -17.09
CA ILE A 608 4.34 34.18 -17.36
C ILE A 608 3.60 32.88 -17.70
N GLN A 609 4.08 32.14 -18.69
CA GLN A 609 3.53 30.84 -19.04
C GLN A 609 3.68 29.86 -17.86
N SER A 610 2.55 29.47 -17.25
CA SER A 610 2.56 28.47 -16.16
C SER A 610 2.61 27.06 -16.76
N THR A 611 3.58 26.26 -16.33
CA THR A 611 3.65 24.83 -16.68
C THR A 611 2.38 24.10 -16.26
N GLN A 612 1.89 24.35 -15.04
CA GLN A 612 0.69 23.70 -14.52
C GLN A 612 -0.59 24.07 -15.29
N ALA A 613 -0.65 25.21 -15.96
CA ALA A 613 -1.76 25.57 -16.83
C ALA A 613 -1.84 24.68 -18.09
N LYS A 614 -0.70 24.15 -18.54
CA LYS A 614 -0.63 23.27 -19.75
C LYS A 614 -0.84 21.79 -19.42
N ILE A 615 -0.18 21.28 -18.37
CA ILE A 615 -0.16 19.85 -18.03
C ILE A 615 -1.03 19.49 -16.83
N GLY A 616 -1.64 20.45 -16.16
CA GLY A 616 -2.30 20.26 -14.88
C GLY A 616 -1.33 20.37 -13.69
N PRO A 617 -1.85 20.35 -12.46
CA PRO A 617 -1.03 20.46 -11.26
C PRO A 617 -0.14 19.22 -11.10
N TYR A 618 1.14 19.42 -10.72
CA TYR A 618 2.08 18.33 -10.47
C TYR A 618 1.58 17.36 -9.38
N ALA A 619 0.82 17.85 -8.41
CA ALA A 619 0.19 17.00 -7.40
C ALA A 619 -0.73 15.90 -8.01
N LEU A 620 -1.43 16.22 -9.11
CA LEU A 620 -2.26 15.25 -9.82
C LEU A 620 -1.40 14.31 -10.66
N GLN A 621 -0.36 14.84 -11.29
CA GLN A 621 0.54 14.04 -12.13
C GLN A 621 1.34 13.04 -11.29
N ASP A 622 1.86 13.46 -10.13
CA ASP A 622 2.59 12.57 -9.23
C ASP A 622 1.68 11.51 -8.57
N PHE A 623 0.37 11.75 -8.51
CA PHE A 623 -0.62 10.77 -8.05
C PHE A 623 -0.91 9.69 -9.10
N THR A 624 -0.90 10.04 -10.38
CA THR A 624 -1.23 9.13 -11.48
C THR A 624 -0.08 8.20 -11.84
#